data_aae25d938f7df063bab7ebc4748a94e3
#
_entry.id   aae25d938f7df063bab7ebc4748a94e3
#
_cell.length_a   1.000
_cell.length_b   1.000
_cell.length_c   1.000
_cell.angle_alpha   90.00
_cell.angle_beta   90.00
_cell.angle_gamma   90.00
#
_symmetry.space_group_name_H-M   'P 1'
#
loop_
_entity.id
_entity.type
_entity.pdbx_description
1 polymer ?
#
loop_
_entity_poly.entity_id
_entity_poly.type
_entity_poly.pdbx_seq_one_letter_code
_entity_poly.pdbx_strand_id
1 'polypeptide(L)'
;MAARKPTPASSADRRLRGAIIEAARAMNAQGINRGKSGNVSARLPGHSFDGFLITPTGMPYDTMRPGDIVAMSSRGEGRGARLPSSEWRFHHGLYRARVDLRAIVHAHSPFATALSCLRRGIPSFHYMVAVAGGPDIRCAPYRTFGTQALADRVVAAMDGRRACLLANHGMIAAGASLAEALALAVEVETLAEIYLRALQVGAPVILSAREMQRVLVRFRTYGQPR
;
A
#
# COMPACT_ATOMS: atom_id res chain seq x y z
N MET A 1 -4.65 -39.76 -4.47
CA MET A 1 -5.20 -38.60 -5.21
C MET A 1 -4.06 -37.91 -5.95
N ALA A 2 -4.05 -37.93 -7.27
CA ALA A 2 -3.00 -37.34 -8.09
C ALA A 2 -3.07 -35.79 -7.99
N ALA A 3 -1.97 -35.16 -7.61
CA ALA A 3 -1.86 -33.70 -7.59
C ALA A 3 -2.05 -33.16 -9.03
N ARG A 4 -3.09 -32.37 -9.26
CA ARG A 4 -3.30 -31.66 -10.53
C ARG A 4 -2.07 -30.82 -10.84
N LYS A 5 -1.41 -31.10 -11.98
CA LYS A 5 -0.31 -30.25 -12.48
C LYS A 5 -0.80 -28.79 -12.55
N PRO A 6 0.01 -27.82 -12.07
CA PRO A 6 -0.38 -26.42 -12.16
C PRO A 6 -0.59 -26.03 -13.62
N THR A 7 -1.75 -25.45 -13.92
CA THR A 7 -2.03 -24.86 -15.25
C THR A 7 -1.00 -23.77 -15.53
N PRO A 8 -0.37 -23.71 -16.69
CA PRO A 8 0.60 -22.67 -17.01
C PRO A 8 -0.05 -21.28 -16.86
N ALA A 9 0.66 -20.37 -16.18
CA ALA A 9 0.21 -19.01 -15.97
C ALA A 9 -0.10 -18.34 -17.32
N SER A 10 -1.28 -17.70 -17.44
CA SER A 10 -1.68 -16.97 -18.64
C SER A 10 -0.68 -15.83 -18.95
N SER A 11 -0.68 -15.33 -20.19
CA SER A 11 0.16 -14.17 -20.56
C SER A 11 -0.17 -12.94 -19.72
N ALA A 12 -1.45 -12.74 -19.35
CA ALA A 12 -1.90 -11.67 -18.46
C ALA A 12 -1.38 -11.85 -17.02
N ASP A 13 -1.39 -13.05 -16.48
CA ASP A 13 -0.82 -13.37 -15.16
C ASP A 13 0.68 -13.10 -15.14
N ARG A 14 1.43 -13.52 -16.17
CA ARG A 14 2.88 -13.24 -16.27
C ARG A 14 3.18 -11.74 -16.33
N ARG A 15 2.38 -10.95 -17.08
CA ARG A 15 2.55 -9.48 -17.13
C ARG A 15 2.29 -8.85 -15.77
N LEU A 16 1.23 -9.26 -15.07
CA LEU A 16 0.92 -8.71 -13.74
C LEU A 16 2.03 -9.02 -12.73
N ARG A 17 2.60 -10.24 -12.76
CA ARG A 17 3.76 -10.62 -11.93
C ARG A 17 4.98 -9.75 -12.22
N GLY A 18 5.28 -9.51 -13.49
CA GLY A 18 6.34 -8.59 -13.90
C GLY A 18 6.10 -7.17 -13.38
N ALA A 19 4.89 -6.64 -13.54
CA ALA A 19 4.55 -5.31 -13.07
C ALA A 19 4.66 -5.15 -11.52
N ILE A 20 4.34 -6.20 -10.74
CA ILE A 20 4.56 -6.21 -9.29
C ILE A 20 6.05 -6.10 -8.95
N ILE A 21 6.91 -6.84 -9.67
CA ILE A 21 8.36 -6.80 -9.46
C ILE A 21 8.91 -5.41 -9.79
N GLU A 22 8.49 -4.83 -10.91
CA GLU A 22 8.90 -3.47 -11.30
C GLU A 22 8.46 -2.43 -10.26
N ALA A 23 7.23 -2.52 -9.73
CA ALA A 23 6.78 -1.65 -8.66
C ALA A 23 7.61 -1.82 -7.38
N ALA A 24 7.97 -3.06 -7.01
CA ALA A 24 8.82 -3.33 -5.86
C ALA A 24 10.25 -2.77 -6.03
N ARG A 25 10.85 -2.90 -7.23
CA ARG A 25 12.14 -2.27 -7.57
C ARG A 25 12.05 -0.76 -7.54
N ALA A 26 10.97 -0.20 -8.07
CA ALA A 26 10.74 1.24 -8.10
C ALA A 26 10.61 1.85 -6.69
N MET A 27 10.08 1.14 -5.70
CA MET A 27 10.09 1.59 -4.29
C MET A 27 11.53 1.86 -3.81
N ASN A 28 12.47 0.93 -4.08
CA ASN A 28 13.86 1.12 -3.70
C ASN A 28 14.54 2.23 -4.51
N ALA A 29 14.31 2.28 -5.82
CA ALA A 29 14.89 3.29 -6.70
C ALA A 29 14.44 4.72 -6.36
N GLN A 30 13.20 4.88 -5.88
CA GLN A 30 12.63 6.16 -5.45
C GLN A 30 12.91 6.49 -3.97
N GLY A 31 13.66 5.65 -3.26
CA GLY A 31 14.07 5.90 -1.88
C GLY A 31 12.97 5.73 -0.82
N ILE A 32 11.77 5.27 -1.19
CA ILE A 32 10.66 5.05 -0.26
C ILE A 32 10.73 3.68 0.45
N ASN A 33 11.70 2.86 0.09
CA ASN A 33 11.97 1.59 0.77
C ASN A 33 13.45 1.26 0.66
N ARG A 34 13.96 0.43 1.55
CA ARG A 34 15.33 -0.07 1.53
C ARG A 34 15.36 -1.59 1.64
N GLY A 35 16.12 -2.22 0.75
CA GLY A 35 16.30 -3.68 0.74
C GLY A 35 15.00 -4.41 0.41
N LYS A 36 14.53 -5.29 1.30
CA LYS A 36 13.42 -6.23 1.08
C LYS A 36 12.32 -6.15 2.15
N SER A 37 12.26 -5.05 2.90
CA SER A 37 11.35 -4.92 4.05
C SER A 37 9.89 -4.62 3.63
N GLY A 38 9.68 -3.90 2.53
CA GLY A 38 8.36 -3.64 2.00
C GLY A 38 7.78 -4.81 1.18
N ASN A 39 6.54 -4.64 0.73
CA ASN A 39 5.89 -5.61 -0.14
C ASN A 39 4.85 -4.95 -1.06
N VAL A 40 4.59 -5.59 -2.18
CA VAL A 40 3.68 -5.10 -3.22
C VAL A 40 2.73 -6.22 -3.61
N SER A 41 1.47 -5.88 -3.79
CA SER A 41 0.47 -6.81 -4.29
C SER A 41 -0.44 -6.18 -5.35
N ALA A 42 -1.05 -7.02 -6.15
CA ALA A 42 -2.11 -6.63 -7.07
C ALA A 42 -3.22 -7.67 -7.09
N ARG A 43 -4.48 -7.21 -7.12
CA ARG A 43 -5.67 -8.05 -7.25
C ARG A 43 -5.66 -8.74 -8.61
N LEU A 44 -6.04 -10.01 -8.64
CA LEU A 44 -6.27 -10.72 -9.90
C LEU A 44 -7.40 -10.04 -10.70
N PRO A 45 -7.31 -10.03 -12.06
CA PRO A 45 -8.39 -9.53 -12.90
C PRO A 45 -9.70 -10.32 -12.64
N GLY A 46 -10.84 -9.63 -12.75
CA GLY A 46 -12.16 -10.21 -12.54
C GLY A 46 -13.09 -9.26 -11.79
N HIS A 47 -14.38 -9.58 -11.79
CA HIS A 47 -15.41 -8.81 -11.07
C HIS A 47 -15.54 -9.25 -9.62
N SER A 48 -15.27 -10.53 -9.32
CA SER A 48 -15.23 -11.10 -7.98
C SER A 48 -13.83 -10.99 -7.37
N PHE A 49 -13.74 -11.10 -6.03
CA PHE A 49 -12.46 -11.24 -5.36
C PHE A 49 -12.01 -12.70 -5.36
N ASP A 50 -11.33 -13.10 -6.44
CA ASP A 50 -10.81 -14.47 -6.58
C ASP A 50 -9.44 -14.64 -5.93
N GLY A 51 -8.75 -13.52 -5.64
CA GLY A 51 -7.44 -13.51 -5.01
C GLY A 51 -6.55 -12.35 -5.46
N PHE A 52 -5.28 -12.43 -5.14
CA PHE A 52 -4.26 -11.45 -5.48
C PHE A 52 -2.88 -12.08 -5.62
N LEU A 53 -1.99 -11.38 -6.28
CA LEU A 53 -0.57 -11.70 -6.36
C LEU A 53 0.20 -10.83 -5.38
N ILE A 54 1.23 -11.39 -4.72
CA ILE A 54 2.05 -10.66 -3.74
C ILE A 54 3.52 -11.07 -3.83
N THR A 55 4.42 -10.13 -3.54
CA THR A 55 5.85 -10.41 -3.40
C THR A 55 6.11 -11.46 -2.32
N PRO A 56 7.12 -12.35 -2.50
CA PRO A 56 7.49 -13.35 -1.51
C PRO A 56 8.15 -12.73 -0.28
N THR A 57 8.12 -13.42 0.84
CA THR A 57 8.82 -12.98 2.05
C THR A 57 10.32 -13.01 1.88
N GLY A 58 11.01 -11.98 2.37
CA GLY A 58 12.45 -11.93 2.58
C GLY A 58 13.34 -12.05 1.33
N MET A 59 12.79 -11.87 0.12
CA MET A 59 13.54 -11.97 -1.14
C MET A 59 13.93 -10.59 -1.67
N PRO A 60 15.20 -10.36 -2.10
CA PRO A 60 15.60 -9.11 -2.73
C PRO A 60 14.87 -8.91 -4.06
N TYR A 61 14.38 -7.69 -4.31
CA TYR A 61 13.56 -7.38 -5.49
C TYR A 61 14.32 -7.51 -6.81
N ASP A 62 15.63 -7.24 -6.82
CA ASP A 62 16.47 -7.31 -8.02
C ASP A 62 16.63 -8.74 -8.54
N THR A 63 16.56 -9.73 -7.65
CA THR A 63 16.69 -11.15 -8.00
C THR A 63 15.36 -11.84 -8.29
N MET A 64 14.21 -11.16 -8.02
CA MET A 64 12.87 -11.73 -8.24
C MET A 64 12.60 -11.99 -9.71
N ARG A 65 11.94 -13.11 -9.97
CA ARG A 65 11.40 -13.51 -11.27
C ARG A 65 9.88 -13.69 -11.15
N PRO A 66 9.12 -13.62 -12.25
CA PRO A 66 7.66 -13.78 -12.22
C PRO A 66 7.17 -15.05 -11.50
N GLY A 67 7.94 -16.15 -11.56
CA GLY A 67 7.63 -17.40 -10.86
C GLY A 67 7.77 -17.34 -9.34
N ASP A 68 8.48 -16.34 -8.80
CA ASP A 68 8.64 -16.14 -7.36
C ASP A 68 7.44 -15.41 -6.72
N ILE A 69 6.65 -14.68 -7.51
CA ILE A 69 5.45 -14.00 -7.02
C ILE A 69 4.41 -15.03 -6.60
N VAL A 70 3.85 -14.86 -5.42
CA VAL A 70 2.91 -15.83 -4.81
C VAL A 70 1.48 -15.44 -5.14
N ALA A 71 0.67 -16.41 -5.58
CA ALA A 71 -0.77 -16.24 -5.75
C ALA A 71 -1.47 -16.56 -4.43
N MET A 72 -2.30 -15.64 -3.96
CA MET A 72 -3.14 -15.79 -2.77
C MET A 72 -4.60 -15.95 -3.21
N SER A 73 -5.28 -16.97 -2.69
CA SER A 73 -6.72 -17.14 -2.93
C SER A 73 -7.54 -16.13 -2.09
N SER A 74 -8.83 -16.00 -2.41
CA SER A 74 -9.80 -15.23 -1.61
C SER A 74 -9.99 -15.77 -0.19
N ARG A 75 -9.51 -16.98 0.10
CA ARG A 75 -9.51 -17.59 1.44
C ARG A 75 -8.20 -17.38 2.20
N GLY A 76 -7.20 -16.70 1.59
CA GLY A 76 -5.90 -16.47 2.21
C GLY A 76 -4.92 -17.64 2.07
N GLU A 77 -5.14 -18.55 1.13
CA GLU A 77 -4.25 -19.68 0.85
C GLU A 77 -3.21 -19.28 -0.19
N GLY A 78 -1.93 -19.44 0.14
CA GLY A 78 -0.82 -19.17 -0.78
C GLY A 78 -0.56 -20.34 -1.74
N ARG A 79 -0.30 -20.03 -3.02
CA ARG A 79 0.11 -20.98 -4.06
C ARG A 79 1.32 -20.45 -4.81
N GLY A 80 2.34 -21.28 -4.95
CA GLY A 80 3.59 -20.95 -5.63
C GLY A 80 4.77 -21.70 -5.03
N ALA A 81 5.96 -21.47 -5.57
CA ALA A 81 7.21 -22.07 -5.09
C ALA A 81 7.77 -21.35 -3.84
N ARG A 82 7.24 -20.17 -3.52
CA ARG A 82 7.70 -19.33 -2.40
C ARG A 82 6.60 -19.14 -1.37
N LEU A 83 7.00 -18.76 -0.16
CA LEU A 83 6.07 -18.27 0.85
C LEU A 83 5.69 -16.81 0.53
N PRO A 84 4.43 -16.40 0.70
CA PRO A 84 4.01 -15.01 0.54
C PRO A 84 4.70 -14.11 1.57
N SER A 85 4.71 -12.81 1.34
CA SER A 85 5.06 -11.83 2.37
C SER A 85 4.38 -12.20 3.70
N SER A 86 5.11 -12.14 4.80
CA SER A 86 4.57 -12.39 6.15
C SER A 86 3.37 -11.47 6.47
N GLU A 87 3.21 -10.38 5.74
CA GLU A 87 2.21 -9.36 5.94
C GLU A 87 1.00 -9.47 5.00
N TRP A 88 0.86 -10.57 4.29
CA TRP A 88 -0.24 -10.81 3.34
C TRP A 88 -1.64 -10.57 3.93
N ARG A 89 -1.81 -10.67 5.26
CA ARG A 89 -3.11 -10.57 5.93
C ARG A 89 -3.76 -9.20 5.77
N PHE A 90 -3.02 -8.10 5.88
CA PHE A 90 -3.63 -6.79 5.65
C PHE A 90 -3.91 -6.52 4.17
N HIS A 91 -3.10 -7.04 3.21
CA HIS A 91 -3.47 -6.99 1.80
C HIS A 91 -4.78 -7.72 1.53
N HIS A 92 -4.89 -8.93 2.04
CA HIS A 92 -6.12 -9.73 1.94
C HIS A 92 -7.33 -9.03 2.56
N GLY A 93 -7.18 -8.50 3.78
CA GLY A 93 -8.23 -7.76 4.49
C GLY A 93 -8.71 -6.54 3.72
N LEU A 94 -7.77 -5.75 3.18
CA LEU A 94 -8.09 -4.57 2.37
C LEU A 94 -8.81 -4.95 1.08
N TYR A 95 -8.35 -5.96 0.33
CA TYR A 95 -9.02 -6.41 -0.87
C TYR A 95 -10.42 -6.97 -0.64
N ARG A 96 -10.67 -7.58 0.52
CA ARG A 96 -12.02 -8.03 0.90
C ARG A 96 -12.93 -6.88 1.27
N ALA A 97 -12.42 -5.89 1.99
CA ALA A 97 -13.20 -4.74 2.45
C ALA A 97 -13.47 -3.69 1.36
N ARG A 98 -12.58 -3.59 0.35
CA ARG A 98 -12.55 -2.48 -0.62
C ARG A 98 -12.40 -3.01 -2.04
N VAL A 99 -13.50 -3.05 -2.79
CA VAL A 99 -13.53 -3.53 -4.19
C VAL A 99 -12.84 -2.58 -5.17
N ASP A 100 -12.74 -1.31 -4.82
CA ASP A 100 -12.08 -0.24 -5.57
C ASP A 100 -10.55 -0.34 -5.54
N LEU A 101 -9.98 -1.02 -4.55
CA LEU A 101 -8.53 -1.21 -4.44
C LEU A 101 -8.06 -2.37 -5.34
N ARG A 102 -7.14 -2.08 -6.25
CA ARG A 102 -6.58 -3.07 -7.18
C ARG A 102 -5.10 -3.35 -6.95
N ALA A 103 -4.38 -2.44 -6.26
CA ALA A 103 -2.99 -2.60 -5.90
C ALA A 103 -2.69 -2.00 -4.53
N ILE A 104 -1.73 -2.57 -3.83
CA ILE A 104 -1.28 -2.13 -2.51
C ILE A 104 0.25 -2.15 -2.48
N VAL A 105 0.81 -1.07 -1.97
CA VAL A 105 2.23 -0.88 -1.66
C VAL A 105 2.36 -0.69 -0.17
N HIS A 106 3.21 -1.49 0.47
CA HIS A 106 3.68 -1.31 1.83
C HIS A 106 5.18 -1.00 1.81
N ALA A 107 5.59 0.02 2.54
CA ALA A 107 6.98 0.45 2.60
C ALA A 107 7.37 0.95 4.00
N HIS A 108 8.67 0.83 4.29
CA HIS A 108 9.30 1.42 5.49
C HIS A 108 10.06 2.69 5.08
N SER A 109 9.35 3.65 4.53
CA SER A 109 9.94 4.90 4.05
C SER A 109 10.37 5.79 5.22
N PRO A 110 11.49 6.55 5.10
CA PRO A 110 12.14 7.19 6.25
C PRO A 110 11.24 8.11 7.05
N PHE A 111 10.56 9.06 6.41
CA PHE A 111 9.80 10.09 7.11
C PHE A 111 8.43 9.59 7.58
N ALA A 112 7.73 8.80 6.75
CA ALA A 112 6.46 8.20 7.17
C ALA A 112 6.68 7.22 8.33
N THR A 113 7.78 6.44 8.32
CA THR A 113 8.15 5.56 9.42
C THR A 113 8.51 6.36 10.67
N ALA A 114 9.24 7.46 10.56
CA ALA A 114 9.55 8.33 11.71
C ALA A 114 8.27 8.85 12.39
N LEU A 115 7.28 9.34 11.60
CA LEU A 115 5.96 9.73 12.15
C LEU A 115 5.23 8.55 12.77
N SER A 116 5.30 7.38 12.16
CA SER A 116 4.67 6.16 12.67
C SER A 116 5.26 5.74 14.03
N CYS A 117 6.57 5.93 14.24
CA CYS A 117 7.23 5.69 15.52
C CYS A 117 6.78 6.67 16.61
N LEU A 118 6.32 7.86 16.23
CA LEU A 118 5.67 8.81 17.13
C LEU A 118 4.17 8.52 17.31
N ARG A 119 3.63 7.49 16.63
CA ARG A 119 2.20 7.13 16.57
C ARG A 119 1.33 8.29 16.13
N ARG A 120 1.85 9.15 15.25
CA ARG A 120 1.18 10.34 14.72
C ARG A 120 0.79 10.11 13.27
N GLY A 121 -0.46 10.45 12.93
CA GLY A 121 -0.90 10.57 11.54
C GLY A 121 -0.47 11.91 10.94
N ILE A 122 -0.80 12.13 9.68
CA ILE A 122 -0.54 13.38 8.96
C ILE A 122 -1.87 14.14 8.87
N PRO A 123 -2.03 15.28 9.58
CA PRO A 123 -3.24 16.08 9.54
C PRO A 123 -3.32 16.92 8.25
N SER A 124 -4.40 17.67 8.09
CA SER A 124 -4.63 18.57 6.96
C SER A 124 -3.74 19.84 6.99
N PHE A 125 -2.42 19.67 7.19
CA PHE A 125 -1.45 20.77 7.17
C PHE A 125 -1.14 21.26 5.73
N HIS A 126 -1.42 20.42 4.75
CA HIS A 126 -1.20 20.66 3.32
C HIS A 126 -2.38 20.09 2.52
N TYR A 127 -2.83 20.81 1.46
CA TYR A 127 -3.99 20.37 0.68
C TYR A 127 -3.80 19.01 0.00
N MET A 128 -2.57 18.65 -0.36
CA MET A 128 -2.25 17.37 -0.98
C MET A 128 -2.54 16.16 -0.07
N VAL A 129 -2.72 16.32 1.22
CA VAL A 129 -3.19 15.22 2.10
C VAL A 129 -4.48 14.57 1.57
N ALA A 130 -5.30 15.35 0.85
CA ALA A 130 -6.54 14.86 0.23
C ALA A 130 -6.32 13.76 -0.83
N VAL A 131 -5.13 13.61 -1.41
CA VAL A 131 -4.83 12.52 -2.36
C VAL A 131 -4.96 11.14 -1.71
N ALA A 132 -4.82 11.08 -0.40
CA ALA A 132 -5.05 9.86 0.38
C ALA A 132 -6.56 9.52 0.58
N GLY A 133 -7.46 10.28 -0.03
CA GLY A 133 -8.91 10.03 -0.03
C GLY A 133 -9.67 10.69 1.11
N GLY A 134 -9.01 11.47 1.98
CA GLY A 134 -9.66 12.13 3.11
C GLY A 134 -8.89 13.33 3.64
N PRO A 135 -9.32 13.94 4.76
CA PRO A 135 -8.69 15.13 5.32
C PRO A 135 -7.42 14.81 6.11
N ASP A 136 -7.07 13.55 6.31
CA ASP A 136 -5.91 13.11 7.06
C ASP A 136 -5.36 11.78 6.52
N ILE A 137 -4.12 11.46 6.87
CA ILE A 137 -3.53 10.12 6.76
C ILE A 137 -3.41 9.58 8.18
N ARG A 138 -4.22 8.58 8.52
CA ARG A 138 -4.31 8.03 9.87
C ARG A 138 -3.09 7.17 10.20
N CYS A 139 -2.78 7.06 11.50
CA CYS A 139 -1.81 6.08 11.99
C CYS A 139 -2.57 4.94 12.68
N ALA A 140 -2.52 3.75 12.10
CA ALA A 140 -3.13 2.54 12.67
C ALA A 140 -2.42 2.17 13.99
N PRO A 141 -3.14 1.83 15.07
CA PRO A 141 -2.54 1.42 16.34
C PRO A 141 -1.61 0.21 16.18
N TYR A 142 -0.51 0.22 16.92
CA TYR A 142 0.49 -0.85 16.88
C TYR A 142 -0.10 -2.23 17.15
N ARG A 143 0.29 -3.18 16.33
CA ARG A 143 0.16 -4.62 16.50
C ARG A 143 1.39 -5.30 15.90
N THR A 144 1.74 -6.48 16.39
CA THR A 144 2.85 -7.27 15.84
C THR A 144 2.65 -7.53 14.35
N PHE A 145 3.72 -7.36 13.57
CA PHE A 145 3.69 -7.60 12.12
C PHE A 145 3.21 -9.02 11.77
N GLY A 146 2.57 -9.17 10.62
CA GLY A 146 2.08 -10.46 10.12
C GLY A 146 0.85 -11.02 10.84
N THR A 147 0.31 -10.35 11.86
CA THR A 147 -0.87 -10.84 12.62
C THR A 147 -2.19 -10.38 12.01
N GLN A 148 -3.27 -11.12 12.30
CA GLN A 148 -4.62 -10.71 11.95
C GLN A 148 -5.01 -9.41 12.69
N ALA A 149 -4.58 -9.27 13.93
CA ALA A 149 -4.83 -8.05 14.71
C ALA A 149 -4.26 -6.79 14.06
N LEU A 150 -3.09 -6.87 13.38
CA LEU A 150 -2.58 -5.75 12.57
C LEU A 150 -3.48 -5.51 11.36
N ALA A 151 -3.85 -6.56 10.63
CA ALA A 151 -4.70 -6.46 9.46
C ALA A 151 -6.04 -5.76 9.77
N ASP A 152 -6.67 -6.10 10.89
CA ASP A 152 -7.94 -5.48 11.32
C ASP A 152 -7.77 -3.97 11.61
N ARG A 153 -6.66 -3.56 12.21
CA ARG A 153 -6.34 -2.14 12.45
C ARG A 153 -6.06 -1.38 11.17
N VAL A 154 -5.39 -2.02 10.22
CA VAL A 154 -5.15 -1.46 8.88
C VAL A 154 -6.46 -1.23 8.14
N VAL A 155 -7.34 -2.22 8.10
CA VAL A 155 -8.66 -2.09 7.44
C VAL A 155 -9.45 -0.94 8.05
N ALA A 156 -9.49 -0.83 9.37
CA ALA A 156 -10.17 0.28 10.06
C ALA A 156 -9.54 1.65 9.76
N ALA A 157 -8.22 1.75 9.74
CA ALA A 157 -7.52 3.02 9.42
C ALA A 157 -7.72 3.44 7.96
N MET A 158 -7.88 2.48 7.05
CA MET A 158 -8.10 2.68 5.62
C MET A 158 -9.57 2.91 5.23
N ASP A 159 -10.50 2.92 6.19
CA ASP A 159 -11.89 3.25 5.90
C ASP A 159 -12.01 4.70 5.39
N GLY A 160 -12.52 4.85 4.14
CA GLY A 160 -12.56 6.13 3.42
C GLY A 160 -11.18 6.74 3.12
N ARG A 161 -10.10 5.96 3.20
CA ARG A 161 -8.73 6.37 2.89
C ARG A 161 -8.08 5.45 1.88
N ARG A 162 -7.01 5.93 1.21
CA ARG A 162 -6.17 5.16 0.31
C ARG A 162 -4.74 4.99 0.84
N ALA A 163 -4.41 5.63 1.97
CA ALA A 163 -3.15 5.46 2.66
C ALA A 163 -3.33 5.54 4.18
N CYS A 164 -2.46 4.87 4.92
CA CYS A 164 -2.32 5.01 6.37
C CYS A 164 -0.87 4.73 6.80
N LEU A 165 -0.48 5.27 7.95
CA LEU A 165 0.72 4.89 8.68
C LEU A 165 0.39 3.71 9.61
N LEU A 166 1.40 2.91 9.91
CA LEU A 166 1.33 1.79 10.85
C LEU A 166 2.23 2.11 12.05
N ALA A 167 1.67 2.28 13.24
CA ALA A 167 2.44 2.67 14.42
C ALA A 167 3.68 1.80 14.62
N ASN A 168 4.86 2.44 14.78
CA ASN A 168 6.17 1.80 14.96
C ASN A 168 6.55 0.81 13.85
N HIS A 169 6.13 1.07 12.58
CA HIS A 169 6.31 0.10 11.51
C HIS A 169 6.63 0.76 10.16
N GLY A 170 5.68 1.45 9.56
CA GLY A 170 5.82 2.02 8.22
C GLY A 170 4.51 2.59 7.69
N MET A 171 4.28 2.45 6.37
CA MET A 171 3.06 2.93 5.74
C MET A 171 2.46 1.94 4.74
N ILE A 172 1.19 2.15 4.42
CA ILE A 172 0.47 1.49 3.32
C ILE A 172 -0.13 2.55 2.41
N ALA A 173 -0.02 2.33 1.10
CA ALA A 173 -0.72 3.09 0.06
C ALA A 173 -1.41 2.12 -0.90
N ALA A 174 -2.61 2.46 -1.36
CA ALA A 174 -3.41 1.62 -2.25
C ALA A 174 -4.05 2.45 -3.35
N GLY A 175 -4.30 1.83 -4.51
CA GLY A 175 -4.88 2.50 -5.67
C GLY A 175 -5.61 1.54 -6.60
N ALA A 176 -6.19 2.10 -7.68
CA ALA A 176 -6.83 1.33 -8.74
C ALA A 176 -5.82 0.66 -9.68
N SER A 177 -4.53 0.97 -9.54
CA SER A 177 -3.43 0.36 -10.28
C SER A 177 -2.14 0.35 -9.46
N LEU A 178 -1.14 -0.45 -9.86
CA LEU A 178 0.20 -0.44 -9.27
C LEU A 178 0.85 0.94 -9.37
N ALA A 179 0.67 1.63 -10.51
CA ALA A 179 1.22 2.98 -10.70
C ALA A 179 0.58 3.99 -9.73
N GLU A 180 -0.74 3.94 -9.55
CA GLU A 180 -1.42 4.81 -8.58
C GLU A 180 -1.01 4.53 -7.13
N ALA A 181 -0.91 3.25 -6.74
CA ALA A 181 -0.50 2.86 -5.40
C ALA A 181 0.94 3.31 -5.09
N LEU A 182 1.85 3.14 -6.07
CA LEU A 182 3.24 3.58 -5.93
C LEU A 182 3.36 5.10 -5.89
N ALA A 183 2.68 5.83 -6.79
CA ALA A 183 2.67 7.29 -6.79
C ALA A 183 2.13 7.85 -5.46
N LEU A 184 1.06 7.24 -4.92
CA LEU A 184 0.53 7.63 -3.62
C LEU A 184 1.52 7.33 -2.48
N ALA A 185 2.25 6.21 -2.54
CA ALA A 185 3.28 5.90 -1.55
C ALA A 185 4.39 6.96 -1.52
N VAL A 186 4.84 7.42 -2.69
CA VAL A 186 5.82 8.52 -2.81
C VAL A 186 5.27 9.83 -2.26
N GLU A 187 4.01 10.15 -2.58
CA GLU A 187 3.37 11.36 -2.07
C GLU A 187 3.19 11.33 -0.55
N VAL A 188 2.85 10.18 0.04
CA VAL A 188 2.76 10.00 1.51
C VAL A 188 4.11 10.26 2.16
N GLU A 189 5.19 9.76 1.59
CA GLU A 189 6.55 10.01 2.10
C GLU A 189 6.92 11.50 2.00
N THR A 190 6.63 12.13 0.86
CA THR A 190 6.85 13.58 0.65
C THR A 190 6.09 14.41 1.67
N LEU A 191 4.81 14.10 1.89
CA LEU A 191 3.97 14.79 2.89
C LEU A 191 4.50 14.57 4.32
N ALA A 192 4.98 13.37 4.62
CA ALA A 192 5.59 13.06 5.91
C ALA A 192 6.87 13.87 6.14
N GLU A 193 7.72 13.98 5.12
CA GLU A 193 8.94 14.80 5.16
C GLU A 193 8.60 16.28 5.42
N ILE A 194 7.70 16.86 4.60
CA ILE A 194 7.30 18.25 4.73
C ILE A 194 6.69 18.51 6.12
N TYR A 195 5.85 17.60 6.61
CA TYR A 195 5.22 17.74 7.92
C TYR A 195 6.24 17.70 9.06
N LEU A 196 7.20 16.77 9.04
CA LEU A 196 8.27 16.71 10.04
C LEU A 196 9.16 17.96 10.01
N ARG A 197 9.52 18.45 8.81
CA ARG A 197 10.30 19.68 8.66
C ARG A 197 9.56 20.92 9.17
N ALA A 198 8.25 21.02 8.89
CA ALA A 198 7.42 22.10 9.42
C ALA A 198 7.36 22.07 10.95
N LEU A 199 7.25 20.88 11.57
CA LEU A 199 7.24 20.72 13.02
C LEU A 199 8.57 21.14 13.70
N GLN A 200 9.71 21.11 12.97
CA GLN A 200 10.99 21.59 13.49
C GLN A 200 11.06 23.12 13.57
N VAL A 201 10.29 23.81 12.73
CA VAL A 201 10.25 25.27 12.68
C VAL A 201 9.15 25.84 13.59
N GLY A 202 8.02 25.13 13.70
CA GLY A 202 6.89 25.57 14.52
C GLY A 202 5.67 24.66 14.35
N ALA A 203 4.53 25.11 14.87
CA ALA A 203 3.27 24.39 14.72
C ALA A 203 2.67 24.65 13.30
N PRO A 204 2.51 23.64 12.44
CA PRO A 204 1.88 23.83 11.14
C PRO A 204 0.43 24.33 11.26
N VAL A 205 0.05 25.25 10.39
CA VAL A 205 -1.34 25.70 10.27
C VAL A 205 -2.17 24.59 9.63
N ILE A 206 -3.27 24.22 10.28
CA ILE A 206 -4.15 23.15 9.83
C ILE A 206 -5.31 23.76 9.02
N LEU A 207 -5.51 23.24 7.80
CA LEU A 207 -6.64 23.61 6.95
C LEU A 207 -7.95 23.14 7.58
N SER A 208 -8.98 24.00 7.48
CA SER A 208 -10.29 23.67 8.06
C SER A 208 -10.93 22.46 7.34
N ALA A 209 -11.83 21.75 8.03
CA ALA A 209 -12.60 20.67 7.44
C ALA A 209 -13.39 21.11 6.19
N ARG A 210 -13.92 22.36 6.20
CA ARG A 210 -14.61 22.96 5.05
C ARG A 210 -13.68 23.12 3.84
N GLU A 211 -12.45 23.57 4.06
CA GLU A 211 -11.48 23.72 2.98
C GLU A 211 -11.04 22.36 2.44
N MET A 212 -10.75 21.41 3.30
CA MET A 212 -10.41 20.05 2.86
C MET A 212 -11.54 19.39 2.07
N GLN A 213 -12.80 19.65 2.42
CA GLN A 213 -13.93 19.16 1.63
C GLN A 213 -13.96 19.77 0.22
N ARG A 214 -13.64 21.06 0.07
CA ARG A 214 -13.51 21.71 -1.26
C ARG A 214 -12.37 21.08 -2.06
N VAL A 215 -11.24 20.82 -1.42
CA VAL A 215 -10.08 20.17 -2.05
C VAL A 215 -10.44 18.77 -2.52
N LEU A 216 -11.09 17.96 -1.68
CA LEU A 216 -11.54 16.60 -2.03
C LEU A 216 -12.48 16.60 -3.26
N VAL A 217 -13.39 17.58 -3.36
CA VAL A 217 -14.25 17.73 -4.54
C VAL A 217 -13.42 18.04 -5.78
N ARG A 218 -12.45 18.95 -5.68
CA ARG A 218 -11.56 19.30 -6.81
C ARG A 218 -10.71 18.12 -7.28
N PHE A 219 -10.25 17.26 -6.39
CA PHE A 219 -9.48 16.09 -6.76
C PHE A 219 -10.27 15.05 -7.58
N ARG A 220 -11.61 15.08 -7.55
CA ARG A 220 -12.43 14.18 -8.40
C ARG A 220 -12.30 14.49 -9.90
N THR A 221 -11.97 15.72 -10.24
CA THR A 221 -11.83 16.22 -11.62
C THR A 221 -10.42 16.71 -11.92
N TYR A 222 -9.46 16.46 -11.00
CA TYR A 222 -8.07 16.89 -11.17
C TYR A 222 -7.32 15.98 -12.14
N GLY A 223 -6.59 16.61 -13.06
CA GLY A 223 -5.77 15.93 -14.06
C GLY A 223 -6.26 16.20 -15.49
N GLN A 224 -5.60 15.53 -16.44
CA GLN A 224 -6.02 15.60 -17.85
C GLN A 224 -7.33 14.83 -18.04
N PRO A 225 -8.26 15.29 -18.91
CA PRO A 225 -9.44 14.53 -19.28
C PRO A 225 -9.03 13.14 -19.82
N ARG A 226 -9.71 12.09 -19.37
CA ARG A 226 -9.54 10.74 -19.89
C ARG A 226 -10.39 10.53 -21.13
#